data_99600b0f5e6aeae7dc97a4e8a8b737c7
#
_entry.id   99600b0f5e6aeae7dc97a4e8a8b737c7
#
_cell.length_a   1.000
_cell.length_b   1.000
_cell.length_c   1.000
_cell.angle_alpha   90.00
_cell.angle_beta   90.00
_cell.angle_gamma   90.00
#
_symmetry.space_group_name_H-M   'P 1'
#
loop_
_entity.id
_entity.type
_entity.pdbx_description
1 polymer ?
#
loop_
_entity_poly.entity_id
_entity_poly.type
_entity_poly.pdbx_seq_one_letter_code
_entity_poly.pdbx_strand_id
1 'polypeptide(L)'
;MNREEIIKLIRDKNFNRSLVKVEIDDNSDLSNLDLHGIDFTDAIGERINLSNSNLSNVNFTGSRFENVNFENANLQGAILKNCDMRFANFKNADCRGTKFSCTIMEGSKHDGIIIDDKTENYRMHCPETGAFLGYKKCFNDLLVTLLIPADARRVCSTTRPCRCDKAKVINITSFDYKEHYKEAWSLCASTDFKYTLGEYVFPDSFNPDRWMESTHGIHFWMTPEEAMAY
;
A
#
# COMPACT_ATOMS: atom_id res chain seq x y z
N MET A 1 -5.87 20.55 -17.40
CA MET A 1 -4.75 20.62 -18.39
C MET A 1 -4.85 19.45 -19.34
N ASN A 2 -4.85 19.69 -20.63
CA ASN A 2 -4.97 18.65 -21.63
C ASN A 2 -3.59 18.23 -22.22
N ARG A 3 -3.61 17.23 -23.13
CA ARG A 3 -2.41 16.69 -23.77
C ARG A 3 -1.56 17.75 -24.49
N GLU A 4 -2.20 18.66 -25.23
CA GLU A 4 -1.48 19.65 -26.05
C GLU A 4 -0.75 20.65 -25.15
N GLU A 5 -1.38 21.07 -24.07
CA GLU A 5 -0.78 21.96 -23.07
C GLU A 5 0.44 21.30 -22.40
N ILE A 6 0.33 20.03 -22.04
CA ILE A 6 1.45 19.26 -21.45
C ILE A 6 2.58 19.12 -22.47
N ILE A 7 2.27 18.75 -23.73
CA ILE A 7 3.29 18.65 -24.80
C ILE A 7 3.98 19.99 -25.03
N LYS A 8 3.24 21.09 -25.01
CA LYS A 8 3.82 22.43 -25.16
C LYS A 8 4.81 22.73 -24.02
N LEU A 9 4.45 22.40 -22.79
CA LEU A 9 5.32 22.61 -21.62
C LEU A 9 6.59 21.76 -21.69
N ILE A 10 6.51 20.46 -21.98
CA ILE A 10 7.68 19.59 -22.02
C ILE A 10 8.65 19.94 -23.17
N ARG A 11 8.18 20.63 -24.22
CA ARG A 11 9.01 21.15 -25.31
C ARG A 11 9.67 22.50 -25.00
N ASP A 12 9.19 23.21 -23.98
CA ASP A 12 9.82 24.46 -23.55
C ASP A 12 11.11 24.15 -22.79
N LYS A 13 12.23 24.65 -23.31
CA LYS A 13 13.55 24.47 -22.68
C LYS A 13 13.68 25.12 -21.29
N ASN A 14 12.81 26.08 -20.98
CA ASN A 14 12.76 26.75 -19.69
C ASN A 14 11.79 26.09 -18.69
N PHE A 15 11.09 25.02 -19.11
CA PHE A 15 10.17 24.30 -18.23
C PHE A 15 10.96 23.64 -17.09
N ASN A 16 10.64 24.01 -15.86
CA ASN A 16 11.30 23.52 -14.65
C ASN A 16 10.84 22.10 -14.24
N ARG A 17 10.09 21.40 -15.10
CA ARG A 17 9.49 20.06 -14.89
C ARG A 17 8.58 19.95 -13.69
N SER A 18 7.94 21.05 -13.26
CA SER A 18 6.99 21.06 -12.14
C SER A 18 5.57 21.27 -12.63
N LEU A 19 4.71 20.29 -12.34
CA LEU A 19 3.27 20.27 -12.54
C LEU A 19 2.55 19.97 -11.21
N VAL A 20 3.08 20.55 -10.13
CA VAL A 20 2.53 20.40 -8.77
C VAL A 20 1.10 20.95 -8.71
N LYS A 21 0.19 20.16 -8.10
CA LYS A 21 -1.24 20.48 -7.98
C LYS A 21 -1.95 20.73 -9.32
N VAL A 22 -1.43 20.18 -10.40
CA VAL A 22 -2.08 20.27 -11.70
C VAL A 22 -3.35 19.41 -11.69
N GLU A 23 -4.40 19.93 -12.30
CA GLU A 23 -5.59 19.16 -12.67
C GLU A 23 -5.47 18.79 -14.14
N ILE A 24 -5.34 17.48 -14.41
CA ILE A 24 -5.30 16.93 -15.76
C ILE A 24 -6.72 16.59 -16.17
N ASP A 25 -7.12 17.00 -17.37
CA ASP A 25 -8.47 16.75 -17.86
C ASP A 25 -8.73 15.23 -17.92
N ASP A 26 -9.85 14.82 -17.35
CA ASP A 26 -10.24 13.42 -17.33
C ASP A 26 -10.24 12.78 -18.71
N ASN A 27 -9.89 11.50 -18.76
CA ASN A 27 -9.73 10.71 -20.00
C ASN A 27 -8.64 11.25 -20.94
N SER A 28 -7.72 12.11 -20.48
CA SER A 28 -6.62 12.60 -21.30
C SER A 28 -5.72 11.44 -21.75
N ASP A 29 -5.41 11.41 -23.04
CA ASP A 29 -4.42 10.48 -23.58
C ASP A 29 -3.02 11.11 -23.53
N LEU A 30 -2.24 10.72 -22.54
CA LEU A 30 -0.83 11.09 -22.36
C LEU A 30 0.12 9.94 -22.70
N SER A 31 -0.35 8.97 -23.49
CA SER A 31 0.47 7.82 -23.90
C SER A 31 1.62 8.21 -24.80
N ASN A 32 2.67 7.39 -24.76
CA ASN A 32 3.87 7.53 -25.60
C ASN A 32 4.61 8.88 -25.41
N LEU A 33 4.50 9.51 -24.26
CA LEU A 33 5.21 10.76 -23.94
C LEU A 33 6.47 10.49 -23.11
N ASP A 34 7.47 11.36 -23.28
CA ASP A 34 8.60 11.43 -22.39
C ASP A 34 8.31 12.46 -21.28
N LEU A 35 7.88 11.94 -20.13
CA LEU A 35 7.53 12.71 -18.92
C LEU A 35 8.58 12.52 -17.82
N HIS A 36 9.77 12.00 -18.16
CA HIS A 36 10.85 11.73 -17.23
C HIS A 36 11.10 12.88 -16.24
N GLY A 37 11.15 12.57 -14.95
CA GLY A 37 11.52 13.49 -13.91
C GLY A 37 10.54 14.66 -13.68
N ILE A 38 9.31 14.59 -14.20
CA ILE A 38 8.29 15.61 -13.93
C ILE A 38 7.78 15.44 -12.49
N ASP A 39 7.55 16.57 -11.83
CA ASP A 39 6.93 16.60 -10.52
C ASP A 39 5.41 16.83 -10.66
N PHE A 40 4.63 15.78 -10.40
CA PHE A 40 3.17 15.76 -10.36
C PHE A 40 2.64 15.71 -8.91
N THR A 41 3.40 16.19 -7.92
CA THR A 41 2.95 16.19 -6.53
C THR A 41 1.55 16.82 -6.40
N ASP A 42 0.65 16.13 -5.67
CA ASP A 42 -0.74 16.54 -5.46
C ASP A 42 -1.56 16.75 -6.75
N ALA A 43 -1.12 16.21 -7.89
CA ALA A 43 -1.86 16.30 -9.14
C ALA A 43 -3.13 15.42 -9.10
N ILE A 44 -4.13 15.81 -9.87
CA ILE A 44 -5.43 15.12 -9.92
C ILE A 44 -5.81 14.84 -11.37
N GLY A 45 -6.42 13.68 -11.61
CA GLY A 45 -7.02 13.30 -12.90
C GLY A 45 -7.62 11.92 -12.83
N GLU A 46 -8.61 11.63 -13.62
CA GLU A 46 -9.27 10.32 -13.66
C GLU A 46 -9.22 9.72 -15.06
N ARG A 47 -9.01 8.40 -15.15
CA ARG A 47 -8.93 7.66 -16.42
C ARG A 47 -7.85 8.18 -17.39
N ILE A 48 -6.75 8.70 -16.87
CA ILE A 48 -5.63 9.19 -17.66
C ILE A 48 -4.90 8.01 -18.29
N ASN A 49 -4.64 8.10 -19.60
CA ASN A 49 -3.83 7.10 -20.30
C ASN A 49 -2.35 7.53 -20.35
N LEU A 50 -1.50 6.86 -19.57
CA LEU A 50 -0.05 7.03 -19.52
C LEU A 50 0.69 5.79 -20.06
N SER A 51 0.00 4.94 -20.84
CA SER A 51 0.61 3.71 -21.38
C SER A 51 1.79 4.02 -22.30
N ASN A 52 2.79 3.14 -22.27
CA ASN A 52 4.03 3.25 -23.07
C ASN A 52 4.83 4.55 -22.83
N SER A 53 4.55 5.33 -21.80
CA SER A 53 5.25 6.59 -21.51
C SER A 53 6.49 6.35 -20.68
N ASN A 54 7.47 7.24 -20.84
CA ASN A 54 8.62 7.30 -19.97
C ASN A 54 8.30 8.17 -18.74
N LEU A 55 8.05 7.53 -17.61
CA LEU A 55 7.74 8.12 -16.31
C LEU A 55 8.87 7.90 -15.29
N SER A 56 10.09 7.61 -15.79
CA SER A 56 11.21 7.35 -14.88
C SER A 56 11.51 8.59 -14.03
N ASN A 57 11.72 8.35 -12.72
CA ASN A 57 11.97 9.38 -11.71
C ASN A 57 10.86 10.46 -11.57
N VAL A 58 9.66 10.20 -12.06
CA VAL A 58 8.50 11.10 -11.83
C VAL A 58 8.13 11.10 -10.35
N ASN A 59 7.74 12.24 -9.83
CA ASN A 59 7.20 12.36 -8.48
C ASN A 59 5.67 12.53 -8.55
N PHE A 60 4.93 11.52 -8.11
CA PHE A 60 3.47 11.54 -7.98
C PHE A 60 2.99 11.71 -6.53
N THR A 61 3.86 12.05 -5.58
CA THR A 61 3.50 12.12 -4.16
C THR A 61 2.17 12.83 -3.93
N GLY A 62 1.25 12.20 -3.21
CA GLY A 62 -0.07 12.76 -2.88
C GLY A 62 -1.06 12.86 -4.05
N SER A 63 -0.67 12.44 -5.25
CA SER A 63 -1.55 12.54 -6.43
C SER A 63 -2.72 11.57 -6.37
N ARG A 64 -3.81 11.94 -7.06
CA ARG A 64 -4.99 11.10 -7.21
C ARG A 64 -5.25 10.85 -8.69
N PHE A 65 -4.94 9.61 -9.11
CA PHE A 65 -5.12 9.15 -10.49
C PHE A 65 -5.90 7.82 -10.51
N GLU A 66 -7.18 7.88 -10.18
CA GLU A 66 -8.05 6.72 -10.25
C GLU A 66 -8.21 6.24 -11.69
N ASN A 67 -8.24 4.90 -11.91
CA ASN A 67 -8.36 4.29 -13.23
C ASN A 67 -7.25 4.69 -14.23
N VAL A 68 -6.09 5.13 -13.76
CA VAL A 68 -4.95 5.47 -14.64
C VAL A 68 -4.43 4.23 -15.35
N ASN A 69 -4.05 4.39 -16.62
CA ASN A 69 -3.43 3.32 -17.39
C ASN A 69 -1.91 3.53 -17.52
N PHE A 70 -1.12 2.71 -16.81
CA PHE A 70 0.34 2.64 -16.89
C PHE A 70 0.83 1.41 -17.68
N GLU A 71 -0.01 0.77 -18.50
CA GLU A 71 0.39 -0.42 -19.26
C GLU A 71 1.66 -0.16 -20.06
N ASN A 72 2.68 -1.01 -19.90
CA ASN A 72 4.01 -0.89 -20.52
C ASN A 72 4.76 0.43 -20.21
N ALA A 73 4.36 1.21 -19.22
CA ALA A 73 5.07 2.44 -18.85
C ALA A 73 6.39 2.14 -18.14
N ASN A 74 7.37 3.01 -18.33
CA ASN A 74 8.61 3.01 -17.56
C ASN A 74 8.44 3.89 -16.32
N LEU A 75 8.26 3.27 -15.15
CA LEU A 75 8.13 3.92 -13.84
C LEU A 75 9.40 3.78 -12.97
N GLN A 76 10.55 3.45 -13.57
CA GLN A 76 11.78 3.25 -12.81
C GLN A 76 12.13 4.46 -11.93
N GLY A 77 12.29 4.21 -10.63
CA GLY A 77 12.62 5.24 -9.65
C GLY A 77 11.50 6.26 -9.39
N ALA A 78 10.30 6.05 -9.91
CA ALA A 78 9.16 6.93 -9.65
C ALA A 78 8.73 6.90 -8.18
N ILE A 79 8.15 8.00 -7.69
CA ILE A 79 7.64 8.13 -6.33
C ILE A 79 6.12 8.19 -6.39
N LEU A 80 5.47 7.13 -5.90
CA LEU A 80 4.02 7.02 -5.79
C LEU A 80 3.54 7.09 -4.32
N LYS A 81 4.27 7.77 -3.47
CA LYS A 81 3.98 7.87 -2.05
C LYS A 81 2.66 8.61 -1.78
N ASN A 82 1.80 8.03 -0.91
CA ASN A 82 0.50 8.59 -0.51
C ASN A 82 -0.45 8.84 -1.71
N CYS A 83 -0.32 8.09 -2.79
CA CYS A 83 -1.15 8.24 -3.97
C CYS A 83 -2.46 7.45 -3.86
N ASP A 84 -3.50 7.95 -4.49
CA ASP A 84 -4.70 7.18 -4.80
C ASP A 84 -4.61 6.69 -6.25
N MET A 85 -4.33 5.39 -6.40
CA MET A 85 -4.17 4.70 -7.69
C MET A 85 -5.19 3.55 -7.82
N ARG A 86 -6.38 3.72 -7.22
CA ARG A 86 -7.43 2.71 -7.32
C ARG A 86 -7.76 2.40 -8.77
N PHE A 87 -7.94 1.10 -9.04
CA PHE A 87 -8.24 0.58 -10.37
C PHE A 87 -7.18 0.89 -11.44
N ALA A 88 -5.98 1.30 -11.05
CA ALA A 88 -4.87 1.53 -11.98
C ALA A 88 -4.46 0.26 -12.70
N ASN A 89 -4.01 0.41 -13.95
CA ASN A 89 -3.47 -0.69 -14.75
C ASN A 89 -1.95 -0.59 -14.83
N PHE A 90 -1.23 -1.42 -14.06
CA PHE A 90 0.24 -1.54 -14.08
C PHE A 90 0.73 -2.72 -14.93
N LYS A 91 -0.11 -3.27 -15.83
CA LYS A 91 0.28 -4.42 -16.63
C LYS A 91 1.56 -4.14 -17.41
N ASN A 92 2.55 -5.03 -17.25
CA ASN A 92 3.88 -4.93 -17.86
C ASN A 92 4.64 -3.62 -17.56
N ALA A 93 4.21 -2.82 -16.57
CA ALA A 93 4.93 -1.61 -16.19
C ALA A 93 6.28 -1.96 -15.56
N ASP A 94 7.32 -1.20 -15.88
CA ASP A 94 8.63 -1.33 -15.26
C ASP A 94 8.71 -0.43 -14.01
N CYS A 95 8.51 -1.03 -12.83
CA CYS A 95 8.48 -0.37 -11.54
C CYS A 95 9.75 -0.61 -10.70
N ARG A 96 10.90 -0.91 -11.33
CA ARG A 96 12.15 -1.07 -10.59
C ARG A 96 12.53 0.22 -9.86
N GLY A 97 12.83 0.10 -8.57
CA GLY A 97 13.14 1.25 -7.73
C GLY A 97 11.98 2.19 -7.44
N THR A 98 10.75 1.87 -7.85
CA THR A 98 9.55 2.67 -7.55
C THR A 98 9.22 2.61 -6.06
N LYS A 99 8.73 3.72 -5.48
CA LYS A 99 8.33 3.83 -4.07
C LYS A 99 6.82 3.87 -3.93
N PHE A 100 6.23 2.81 -3.36
CA PHE A 100 4.78 2.63 -3.20
C PHE A 100 4.26 2.92 -1.78
N SER A 101 5.01 3.61 -0.93
CA SER A 101 4.62 3.83 0.47
C SER A 101 3.25 4.50 0.59
N CYS A 102 2.31 3.84 1.29
CA CYS A 102 0.95 4.32 1.50
C CYS A 102 0.17 4.62 0.20
N THR A 103 0.44 3.91 -0.87
CA THR A 103 -0.31 4.01 -2.13
C THR A 103 -1.56 3.15 -2.05
N ILE A 104 -2.73 3.70 -2.31
CA ILE A 104 -3.98 2.95 -2.39
C ILE A 104 -4.06 2.31 -3.78
N MET A 105 -4.06 0.97 -3.84
CA MET A 105 -4.06 0.21 -5.11
C MET A 105 -5.23 -0.78 -5.21
N GLU A 106 -6.32 -0.53 -4.49
CA GLU A 106 -7.54 -1.34 -4.57
C GLU A 106 -8.00 -1.50 -6.02
N GLY A 107 -8.30 -2.75 -6.42
CA GLY A 107 -8.77 -3.08 -7.76
C GLY A 107 -7.76 -2.87 -8.89
N SER A 108 -6.50 -2.56 -8.60
CA SER A 108 -5.45 -2.37 -9.62
C SER A 108 -4.99 -3.71 -10.23
N LYS A 109 -4.46 -3.64 -11.48
CA LYS A 109 -3.96 -4.79 -12.24
C LYS A 109 -2.43 -4.77 -12.24
N HIS A 110 -1.81 -5.94 -11.97
CA HIS A 110 -0.37 -6.07 -11.80
C HIS A 110 0.28 -7.14 -12.68
N ASP A 111 -0.44 -7.67 -13.70
CA ASP A 111 0.06 -8.73 -14.57
C ASP A 111 1.35 -8.31 -15.28
N GLY A 112 2.41 -9.08 -15.12
CA GLY A 112 3.69 -8.80 -15.77
C GLY A 112 4.44 -7.56 -15.25
N ILE A 113 4.03 -6.96 -14.12
CA ILE A 113 4.77 -5.84 -13.49
C ILE A 113 6.22 -6.26 -13.19
N ILE A 114 7.17 -5.38 -13.48
CA ILE A 114 8.60 -5.62 -13.24
C ILE A 114 9.04 -4.84 -12.01
N ILE A 115 9.56 -5.53 -11.00
CA ILE A 115 10.09 -4.96 -9.76
C ILE A 115 11.48 -5.51 -9.46
N ASP A 116 12.23 -4.82 -8.59
CA ASP A 116 13.54 -5.24 -8.10
C ASP A 116 13.66 -5.09 -6.58
N ASP A 117 14.87 -5.28 -6.03
CA ASP A 117 15.11 -5.15 -4.61
C ASP A 117 15.14 -3.69 -4.11
N LYS A 118 15.14 -2.72 -5.04
CA LYS A 118 15.05 -1.29 -4.73
C LYS A 118 13.61 -0.79 -4.75
N THR A 119 12.65 -1.62 -5.22
CA THR A 119 11.23 -1.29 -5.20
C THR A 119 10.72 -1.31 -3.76
N GLU A 120 10.27 -0.15 -3.25
CA GLU A 120 9.88 0.01 -1.86
C GLU A 120 8.37 -0.22 -1.66
N ASN A 121 8.01 -0.95 -0.60
CA ASN A 121 6.63 -1.18 -0.12
C ASN A 121 5.68 -1.84 -1.14
N TYR A 122 6.21 -2.53 -2.14
CA TYR A 122 5.42 -3.36 -3.05
C TYR A 122 5.31 -4.81 -2.55
N ARG A 123 6.41 -5.40 -2.06
CA ARG A 123 6.41 -6.74 -1.47
C ARG A 123 5.72 -6.73 -0.11
N MET A 124 5.23 -7.88 0.34
CA MET A 124 4.65 -7.99 1.69
C MET A 124 5.70 -7.71 2.76
N HIS A 125 5.29 -7.03 3.83
CA HIS A 125 6.14 -6.76 4.99
C HIS A 125 6.29 -7.98 5.89
N CYS A 126 5.27 -8.86 5.92
CA CYS A 126 5.34 -10.09 6.70
C CYS A 126 5.94 -11.23 5.85
N PRO A 127 6.53 -12.27 6.50
CA PRO A 127 7.00 -13.46 5.81
C PRO A 127 5.90 -14.14 4.99
N GLU A 128 6.17 -14.44 3.74
CA GLU A 128 5.22 -15.13 2.84
C GLU A 128 5.02 -16.59 3.25
N THR A 129 6.00 -17.21 3.87
CA THR A 129 5.99 -18.61 4.30
C THR A 129 6.51 -18.76 5.74
N GLY A 130 6.23 -19.91 6.35
CA GLY A 130 6.66 -20.21 7.72
C GLY A 130 5.79 -19.52 8.79
N ALA A 131 6.04 -19.86 10.04
CA ALA A 131 5.41 -19.25 11.19
C ALA A 131 6.23 -18.06 11.69
N PHE A 132 5.57 -17.02 12.20
CA PHE A 132 6.24 -15.82 12.74
C PHE A 132 5.37 -15.13 13.79
N LEU A 133 5.94 -14.14 14.47
CA LEU A 133 5.23 -13.32 15.44
C LEU A 133 4.67 -12.05 14.81
N GLY A 134 3.44 -11.71 15.18
CA GLY A 134 2.81 -10.45 14.91
C GLY A 134 2.31 -9.81 16.20
N TYR A 135 2.06 -8.50 16.16
CA TYR A 135 1.69 -7.73 17.34
C TYR A 135 0.43 -6.92 17.06
N LYS A 136 -0.41 -6.76 18.09
CA LYS A 136 -1.65 -6.00 17.99
C LYS A 136 -1.92 -5.21 19.27
N LYS A 137 -2.23 -3.91 19.09
CA LYS A 137 -2.78 -3.09 20.15
C LYS A 137 -4.25 -3.43 20.37
N CYS A 138 -4.64 -3.51 21.63
CA CYS A 138 -6.00 -3.76 22.08
C CYS A 138 -6.46 -2.66 23.05
N PHE A 139 -7.73 -2.71 23.48
CA PHE A 139 -8.25 -1.79 24.48
C PHE A 139 -7.39 -1.76 25.76
N ASN A 140 -7.41 -0.65 26.47
CA ASN A 140 -6.64 -0.38 27.69
C ASN A 140 -5.12 -0.46 27.49
N ASP A 141 -4.64 -0.08 26.29
CA ASP A 141 -3.22 -0.12 25.92
C ASP A 141 -2.56 -1.49 26.20
N LEU A 142 -3.30 -2.55 25.88
CA LEU A 142 -2.76 -3.90 25.93
C LEU A 142 -2.10 -4.26 24.61
N LEU A 143 -0.94 -4.92 24.70
CA LEU A 143 -0.21 -5.50 23.56
C LEU A 143 -0.45 -7.01 23.54
N VAL A 144 -1.05 -7.47 22.46
CA VAL A 144 -1.23 -8.90 22.17
C VAL A 144 -0.13 -9.37 21.23
N THR A 145 0.62 -10.39 21.65
CA THR A 145 1.58 -11.10 20.78
C THR A 145 0.89 -12.31 20.16
N LEU A 146 0.90 -12.36 18.85
CA LEU A 146 0.27 -13.38 18.03
C LEU A 146 1.32 -14.26 17.37
N LEU A 147 1.19 -15.57 17.45
CA LEU A 147 1.88 -16.51 16.55
C LEU A 147 1.00 -16.69 15.31
N ILE A 148 1.49 -16.22 14.16
CA ILE A 148 0.88 -16.46 12.85
C ILE A 148 1.41 -17.80 12.37
N PRO A 149 0.61 -18.88 12.30
CA PRO A 149 1.11 -20.21 11.92
C PRO A 149 1.46 -20.30 10.44
N ALA A 150 2.30 -21.30 10.08
CA ALA A 150 2.81 -21.46 8.72
C ALA A 150 1.70 -21.62 7.66
N ASP A 151 0.58 -22.20 8.06
CA ASP A 151 -0.59 -22.46 7.21
C ASP A 151 -1.65 -21.36 7.26
N ALA A 152 -1.41 -20.23 7.95
CA ALA A 152 -2.31 -19.08 7.89
C ALA A 152 -2.17 -18.36 6.55
N ARG A 153 -3.30 -18.01 5.94
CA ARG A 153 -3.31 -17.04 4.84
C ARG A 153 -2.99 -15.66 5.40
N ARG A 154 -2.16 -14.91 4.71
CA ARG A 154 -1.67 -13.60 5.16
C ARG A 154 -1.46 -12.66 4.00
N VAL A 155 -1.73 -11.38 4.21
CA VAL A 155 -1.54 -10.31 3.23
C VAL A 155 -1.09 -9.02 3.90
N CYS A 156 -0.31 -8.22 3.19
CA CYS A 156 0.00 -6.83 3.52
C CYS A 156 -0.09 -6.02 2.23
N SER A 157 -0.60 -4.80 2.31
CA SER A 157 -0.60 -3.88 1.17
C SER A 157 0.69 -3.04 1.12
N THR A 158 0.60 -1.80 0.74
CA THR A 158 1.71 -0.83 0.71
C THR A 158 1.93 -0.12 2.04
N THR A 159 1.03 -0.33 3.01
CA THR A 159 1.11 0.17 4.38
C THR A 159 1.70 -0.86 5.33
N ARG A 160 1.96 -0.46 6.58
CA ARG A 160 2.63 -1.32 7.56
C ARG A 160 1.73 -2.42 8.15
N PRO A 161 0.42 -2.23 8.38
CA PRO A 161 -0.45 -3.28 8.88
C PRO A 161 -0.56 -4.45 7.91
N CYS A 162 -0.54 -5.66 8.47
CA CYS A 162 -0.81 -6.90 7.77
C CYS A 162 -2.10 -7.54 8.27
N ARG A 163 -2.65 -8.50 7.54
CA ARG A 163 -3.85 -9.24 7.93
C ARG A 163 -3.63 -10.74 7.78
N CYS A 164 -4.27 -11.54 8.65
CA CYS A 164 -4.30 -12.99 8.51
C CYS A 164 -5.67 -13.56 8.82
N ASP A 165 -5.88 -14.84 8.42
CA ASP A 165 -7.12 -15.58 8.65
C ASP A 165 -7.13 -16.38 9.95
N LYS A 166 -5.99 -16.51 10.63
CA LYS A 166 -5.88 -17.13 11.96
C LYS A 166 -4.58 -16.75 12.65
N ALA A 167 -4.62 -16.74 13.97
CA ALA A 167 -3.45 -16.55 14.81
C ALA A 167 -3.64 -17.28 16.15
N LYS A 168 -2.53 -17.62 16.83
CA LYS A 168 -2.55 -18.10 18.20
C LYS A 168 -2.08 -16.98 19.13
N VAL A 169 -2.83 -16.71 20.17
CA VAL A 169 -2.46 -15.73 21.21
C VAL A 169 -1.41 -16.35 22.11
N ILE A 170 -0.20 -15.81 22.13
CA ILE A 170 0.90 -16.37 22.92
C ILE A 170 1.30 -15.48 24.10
N ASN A 171 0.94 -14.20 24.09
CA ASN A 171 1.14 -13.30 25.22
C ASN A 171 0.17 -12.12 25.16
N ILE A 172 -0.21 -11.58 26.33
CA ILE A 172 -0.97 -10.35 26.47
C ILE A 172 -0.36 -9.56 27.65
N THR A 173 0.15 -8.34 27.36
CA THR A 173 0.85 -7.52 28.34
C THR A 173 0.38 -6.06 28.32
N SER A 174 0.69 -5.31 29.38
CA SER A 174 0.77 -3.86 29.31
C SER A 174 1.88 -3.42 28.35
N PHE A 175 1.88 -2.15 27.88
CA PHE A 175 2.90 -1.62 26.98
C PHE A 175 4.31 -1.56 27.62
N ASP A 176 4.40 -1.44 28.93
CA ASP A 176 5.67 -1.49 29.66
C ASP A 176 6.12 -2.91 30.04
N TYR A 177 5.36 -3.94 29.58
CA TYR A 177 5.61 -5.37 29.80
C TYR A 177 5.61 -5.84 31.28
N LYS A 178 5.14 -5.02 32.21
CA LYS A 178 5.16 -5.37 33.64
C LYS A 178 3.95 -6.20 34.06
N GLU A 179 2.83 -6.02 33.40
CA GLU A 179 1.59 -6.71 33.72
C GLU A 179 1.21 -7.70 32.63
N HIS A 180 0.66 -8.85 33.05
CA HIS A 180 0.21 -9.91 32.14
C HIS A 180 -1.29 -10.15 32.32
N TYR A 181 -1.96 -10.39 31.21
CA TYR A 181 -3.42 -10.54 31.16
C TYR A 181 -3.81 -11.86 30.49
N LYS A 182 -5.01 -12.35 30.82
CA LYS A 182 -5.56 -13.57 30.20
C LYS A 182 -6.38 -13.26 28.94
N GLU A 183 -6.91 -12.05 28.85
CA GLU A 183 -7.82 -11.64 27.78
C GLU A 183 -7.54 -10.18 27.35
N ALA A 184 -7.80 -9.86 26.09
CA ALA A 184 -7.79 -8.51 25.54
C ALA A 184 -8.88 -8.36 24.48
N TRP A 185 -9.38 -7.13 24.28
CA TRP A 185 -10.43 -6.83 23.33
C TRP A 185 -9.88 -5.99 22.17
N SER A 186 -10.31 -6.29 20.95
CA SER A 186 -9.87 -5.55 19.75
C SER A 186 -10.34 -4.10 19.77
N LEU A 187 -9.46 -3.15 19.40
CA LEU A 187 -9.83 -1.74 19.20
C LEU A 187 -10.66 -1.51 17.94
N CYS A 188 -10.45 -2.34 16.91
CA CYS A 188 -11.05 -2.18 15.59
C CYS A 188 -11.91 -3.41 15.29
N ALA A 189 -12.94 -3.24 14.50
CA ALA A 189 -13.97 -4.21 14.18
C ALA A 189 -15.03 -4.37 15.28
N SER A 190 -15.90 -5.36 15.20
CA SER A 190 -16.98 -5.56 16.19
C SER A 190 -16.41 -5.50 17.61
N THR A 191 -17.10 -4.83 18.50
CA THR A 191 -16.74 -4.65 19.92
C THR A 191 -16.55 -5.97 20.67
N ASP A 192 -16.84 -7.09 20.04
CA ASP A 192 -16.88 -8.42 20.65
C ASP A 192 -15.70 -9.32 20.24
N PHE A 193 -14.72 -8.83 19.45
CA PHE A 193 -13.58 -9.65 19.09
C PHE A 193 -12.55 -9.71 20.22
N LYS A 194 -12.48 -10.89 20.85
CA LYS A 194 -11.67 -11.16 22.03
C LYS A 194 -10.46 -12.04 21.71
N TYR A 195 -9.33 -11.69 22.31
CA TYR A 195 -8.10 -12.48 22.32
C TYR A 195 -7.96 -13.13 23.69
N THR A 196 -7.88 -14.47 23.75
CA THR A 196 -7.67 -15.24 24.99
C THR A 196 -6.31 -15.91 24.93
N LEU A 197 -5.52 -15.75 25.98
CA LEU A 197 -4.16 -16.32 26.07
C LEU A 197 -4.16 -17.84 25.87
N GLY A 198 -3.32 -18.30 24.94
CA GLY A 198 -3.15 -19.72 24.58
C GLY A 198 -4.10 -20.23 23.53
N GLU A 199 -5.16 -19.48 23.18
CA GLU A 199 -6.16 -19.90 22.21
C GLU A 199 -5.84 -19.43 20.79
N TYR A 200 -6.41 -20.14 19.80
CA TYR A 200 -6.48 -19.67 18.43
C TYR A 200 -7.64 -18.70 18.25
N VAL A 201 -7.41 -17.65 17.47
CA VAL A 201 -8.42 -16.69 17.06
C VAL A 201 -8.60 -16.72 15.54
N PHE A 202 -9.84 -16.52 15.10
CA PHE A 202 -10.25 -16.52 13.72
C PHE A 202 -11.14 -15.29 13.49
N PRO A 203 -10.95 -14.52 12.42
CA PRO A 203 -11.87 -13.45 12.07
C PRO A 203 -13.16 -14.04 11.49
N ASP A 204 -14.25 -13.29 11.50
CA ASP A 204 -15.53 -13.72 10.88
C ASP A 204 -15.36 -14.01 9.38
N SER A 205 -14.47 -13.28 8.73
CA SER A 205 -14.08 -13.52 7.35
C SER A 205 -12.66 -12.98 7.07
N PHE A 206 -12.08 -13.41 5.94
CA PHE A 206 -10.76 -12.94 5.50
C PHE A 206 -10.80 -12.57 4.02
N ASN A 207 -10.41 -11.33 3.71
CA ASN A 207 -10.25 -10.89 2.34
C ASN A 207 -8.81 -11.17 1.86
N PRO A 208 -8.61 -12.03 0.85
CA PRO A 208 -7.29 -12.33 0.32
C PRO A 208 -6.72 -11.23 -0.59
N ASP A 209 -7.53 -10.27 -1.04
CA ASP A 209 -7.03 -9.15 -1.82
C ASP A 209 -6.14 -8.28 -0.94
N ARG A 210 -4.83 -8.30 -1.24
CA ARG A 210 -3.85 -7.57 -0.45
C ARG A 210 -3.96 -6.05 -0.61
N TRP A 211 -4.53 -5.58 -1.71
CA TRP A 211 -4.63 -4.15 -2.01
C TRP A 211 -5.81 -3.47 -1.31
N MET A 212 -6.76 -4.24 -0.79
CA MET A 212 -7.81 -3.74 0.10
C MET A 212 -7.30 -3.68 1.54
N GLU A 213 -6.92 -2.50 2.02
CA GLU A 213 -6.28 -2.35 3.34
C GLU A 213 -7.26 -2.48 4.51
N SER A 214 -8.35 -1.72 4.47
CA SER A 214 -9.35 -1.67 5.55
C SER A 214 -10.47 -2.68 5.33
N THR A 215 -10.17 -3.98 5.47
CA THR A 215 -11.12 -5.05 5.24
C THR A 215 -10.94 -6.19 6.25
N HIS A 216 -11.67 -7.29 6.05
CA HIS A 216 -11.76 -8.41 6.97
C HIS A 216 -10.44 -9.18 7.15
N GLY A 217 -10.20 -9.60 8.40
CA GLY A 217 -9.02 -10.34 8.83
C GLY A 217 -8.52 -9.88 10.21
N ILE A 218 -7.61 -10.62 10.80
CA ILE A 218 -6.90 -10.21 12.01
C ILE A 218 -5.78 -9.27 11.60
N HIS A 219 -5.91 -7.97 11.89
CA HIS A 219 -4.86 -7.00 11.64
C HIS A 219 -3.75 -7.11 12.68
N PHE A 220 -2.50 -7.08 12.21
CA PHE A 220 -1.30 -7.14 13.05
C PHE A 220 -0.16 -6.32 12.46
N TRP A 221 0.84 -6.04 13.27
CA TRP A 221 2.08 -5.35 12.89
C TRP A 221 3.27 -6.28 13.11
N MET A 222 4.38 -6.00 12.44
CA MET A 222 5.57 -6.83 12.53
C MET A 222 6.42 -6.54 13.76
N THR A 223 6.27 -5.37 14.39
CA THR A 223 6.96 -5.03 15.63
C THR A 223 5.99 -4.52 16.70
N PRO A 224 6.36 -4.66 17.99
CA PRO A 224 5.58 -4.10 19.09
C PRO A 224 5.40 -2.59 18.98
N GLU A 225 6.47 -1.87 18.60
CA GLU A 225 6.51 -0.42 18.47
C GLU A 225 5.51 0.08 17.43
N GLU A 226 5.44 -0.61 16.28
CA GLU A 226 4.45 -0.30 15.23
C GLU A 226 3.01 -0.51 15.73
N ALA A 227 2.77 -1.61 16.45
CA ALA A 227 1.45 -1.89 17.01
C ALA A 227 1.06 -0.88 18.08
N MET A 228 1.98 -0.48 18.96
CA MET A 228 1.72 0.49 20.03
C MET A 228 1.50 1.91 19.49
N ALA A 229 2.19 2.27 18.39
CA ALA A 229 2.07 3.59 17.76
C ALA A 229 0.75 3.79 16.97
N TYR A 230 0.03 2.72 16.67
CA TYR A 230 -1.27 2.75 16.00
C TYR A 230 -2.39 3.05 17.01
#